data_00bd9a6cd35816d71eb8fe2bf5bc6a13
#
_entry.id   00bd9a6cd35816d71eb8fe2bf5bc6a13
#
_cell.length_a   1.000
_cell.length_b   1.000
_cell.length_c   1.000
_cell.angle_alpha   90.00
_cell.angle_beta   90.00
_cell.angle_gamma   90.00
#
_symmetry.space_group_name_H-M   'P 1'
#
loop_
_entity.id
_entity.type
_entity.pdbx_description
1 polymer ?
#
loop_
_entity_poly.entity_id
_entity_poly.type
_entity_poly.pdbx_seq_one_letter_code
_entity_poly.pdbx_strand_id
1 'polypeptide(L)'
;MSFTVAVKEEILSQHHLSRHELSAIIKMSGSIGLSSSGLTLSVITENAKLARHLYESFLHFYGIKSEIRHHQRSNLRKNRVYTVFTDERVQELLADLRLADSFFGLETGIDPDILGDEEAGRAYLCGAFLANGSIRDPESGKYQLEISSVYLDHAQGIASLLQQFLLDAKVIERKKGAVTYLQRAEDIMDFLIL
;
A
#
# COMPACT_ATOMS: atom_id res chain seq x y z
N MET A 1 -19.67 4.14 7.68
CA MET A 1 -18.26 3.68 7.44
C MET A 1 -18.35 2.45 6.55
N SER A 2 -17.53 2.33 5.49
CA SER A 2 -17.55 1.11 4.68
C SER A 2 -16.85 -0.04 5.41
N PHE A 3 -17.21 -1.28 5.09
CA PHE A 3 -16.56 -2.45 5.67
C PHE A 3 -15.04 -2.44 5.44
N THR A 4 -14.59 -2.09 4.23
CA THR A 4 -13.17 -1.92 3.91
C THR A 4 -12.46 -0.94 4.85
N VAL A 5 -13.07 0.21 5.13
CA VAL A 5 -12.47 1.21 6.03
C VAL A 5 -12.36 0.66 7.46
N ALA A 6 -13.41 -0.01 7.95
CA ALA A 6 -13.40 -0.61 9.29
C ALA A 6 -12.26 -1.65 9.43
N VAL A 7 -12.10 -2.53 8.45
CA VAL A 7 -11.03 -3.54 8.44
C VAL A 7 -9.65 -2.87 8.43
N LYS A 8 -9.43 -1.88 7.56
CA LYS A 8 -8.14 -1.16 7.51
C LYS A 8 -7.83 -0.45 8.83
N GLU A 9 -8.82 0.15 9.46
CA GLU A 9 -8.62 0.82 10.75
C GLU A 9 -8.33 -0.14 11.90
N GLU A 10 -8.90 -1.34 11.86
CA GLU A 10 -8.58 -2.40 12.81
C GLU A 10 -7.14 -2.89 12.64
N ILE A 11 -6.71 -3.17 11.41
CA ILE A 11 -5.32 -3.54 11.09
C ILE A 11 -4.37 -2.45 11.64
N LEU A 12 -4.60 -1.19 11.31
CA LEU A 12 -3.76 -0.07 11.76
C LEU A 12 -3.71 0.10 13.28
N SER A 13 -4.74 -0.34 14.01
CA SER A 13 -4.77 -0.25 15.47
C SER A 13 -3.93 -1.33 16.17
N GLN A 14 -3.66 -2.45 15.49
CA GLN A 14 -2.97 -3.61 16.05
C GLN A 14 -1.56 -3.83 15.47
N HIS A 15 -1.21 -3.08 14.45
CA HIS A 15 -0.07 -3.38 13.59
C HIS A 15 1.22 -2.69 14.02
N HIS A 16 2.33 -3.41 13.87
CA HIS A 16 3.68 -2.88 14.09
C HIS A 16 4.23 -2.26 12.80
N LEU A 17 5.07 -1.22 12.94
CA LEU A 17 5.73 -0.58 11.80
C LEU A 17 6.67 -1.54 11.09
N SER A 18 6.63 -1.55 9.75
CA SER A 18 7.50 -2.35 8.89
C SER A 18 7.97 -1.57 7.67
N ARG A 19 9.26 -1.71 7.32
CA ARG A 19 9.79 -1.14 6.07
C ARG A 19 9.16 -1.76 4.83
N HIS A 20 8.88 -3.06 4.85
CA HIS A 20 8.26 -3.76 3.73
C HIS A 20 6.82 -3.31 3.52
N GLU A 21 6.09 -3.06 4.59
CA GLU A 21 4.76 -2.45 4.54
C GLU A 21 4.84 -1.03 3.97
N LEU A 22 5.76 -0.19 4.46
CA LEU A 22 5.98 1.17 3.96
C LEU A 22 6.34 1.16 2.48
N SER A 23 7.21 0.24 2.04
CA SER A 23 7.57 0.06 0.63
C SER A 23 6.35 -0.22 -0.24
N ALA A 24 5.46 -1.13 0.18
CA ALA A 24 4.23 -1.43 -0.54
C ALA A 24 3.30 -0.20 -0.65
N ILE A 25 3.11 0.53 0.44
CA ILE A 25 2.24 1.71 0.45
C ILE A 25 2.77 2.80 -0.48
N ILE A 26 4.07 3.09 -0.43
CA ILE A 26 4.70 4.09 -1.29
C ILE A 26 4.62 3.66 -2.76
N LYS A 27 4.92 2.39 -3.07
CA LYS A 27 4.84 1.89 -4.44
C LYS A 27 3.45 2.05 -5.03
N MET A 28 2.42 1.81 -4.26
CA MET A 28 1.04 1.78 -4.75
C MET A 28 0.35 3.14 -4.72
N SER A 29 0.71 4.01 -3.78
CA SER A 29 0.03 5.28 -3.53
C SER A 29 0.97 6.49 -3.50
N GLY A 30 2.26 6.29 -3.64
CA GLY A 30 3.27 7.35 -3.65
C GLY A 30 3.35 8.07 -4.99
N SER A 31 3.65 9.35 -4.93
CA SER A 31 3.97 10.19 -6.09
C SER A 31 5.31 10.88 -5.85
N ILE A 32 6.20 10.78 -6.83
CA ILE A 32 7.52 11.41 -6.79
C ILE A 32 7.44 12.70 -7.61
N GLY A 33 7.85 13.80 -7.01
CA GLY A 33 7.98 15.09 -7.65
C GLY A 33 9.42 15.58 -7.67
N LEU A 34 9.66 16.65 -8.41
CA LEU A 34 10.93 17.35 -8.44
C LEU A 34 10.72 18.81 -8.03
N SER A 35 11.51 19.27 -7.07
CA SER A 35 11.54 20.66 -6.62
C SER A 35 12.93 21.26 -6.83
N SER A 36 13.09 22.55 -6.52
CA SER A 36 14.39 23.22 -6.55
C SER A 36 15.39 22.62 -5.55
N SER A 37 14.91 21.95 -4.50
CA SER A 37 15.74 21.31 -3.46
C SER A 37 16.00 19.81 -3.74
N GLY A 38 15.41 19.22 -4.79
CA GLY A 38 15.56 17.82 -5.15
C GLY A 38 14.23 17.07 -5.25
N LEU A 39 14.27 15.76 -5.04
CA LEU A 39 13.10 14.91 -5.09
C LEU A 39 12.15 15.16 -3.92
N THR A 40 10.86 15.09 -4.21
CA THR A 40 9.79 15.11 -3.22
C THR A 40 8.98 13.82 -3.29
N LEU A 41 8.39 13.43 -2.16
CA LEU A 41 7.51 12.28 -2.05
C LEU A 41 6.21 12.69 -1.39
N SER A 42 5.10 12.30 -2.00
CA SER A 42 3.76 12.49 -1.48
C SER A 42 3.00 11.18 -1.47
N VAL A 43 2.29 10.89 -0.39
CA VAL A 43 1.34 9.77 -0.32
C VAL A 43 -0.03 10.33 0.04
N ILE A 44 -1.03 10.04 -0.80
CA ILE A 44 -2.40 10.55 -0.64
C ILE A 44 -3.30 9.42 -0.11
N THR A 45 -4.06 9.71 0.92
CA THR A 45 -5.04 8.78 1.50
C THR A 45 -6.27 9.52 2.02
N GLU A 46 -7.43 8.87 2.00
CA GLU A 46 -8.64 9.36 2.66
C GLU A 46 -8.74 8.89 4.13
N ASN A 47 -7.81 8.05 4.58
CA ASN A 47 -7.79 7.49 5.93
C ASN A 47 -6.79 8.24 6.82
N ALA A 48 -7.31 8.93 7.84
CA ALA A 48 -6.50 9.69 8.79
C ALA A 48 -5.54 8.82 9.61
N LYS A 49 -5.95 7.59 9.96
CA LYS A 49 -5.10 6.65 10.70
C LYS A 49 -3.93 6.17 9.83
N LEU A 50 -4.16 5.93 8.54
CA LEU A 50 -3.09 5.59 7.61
C LEU A 50 -2.11 6.74 7.41
N ALA A 51 -2.61 7.99 7.31
CA ALA A 51 -1.74 9.16 7.23
C ALA A 51 -0.83 9.29 8.46
N ARG A 52 -1.38 9.07 9.65
CA ARG A 52 -0.60 9.07 10.90
C ARG A 52 0.41 7.91 10.94
N HIS A 53 0.00 6.73 10.53
CA HIS A 53 0.86 5.54 10.45
C HIS A 53 2.05 5.76 9.51
N LEU A 54 1.83 6.40 8.37
CA LEU A 54 2.90 6.80 7.44
C LEU A 54 3.86 7.82 8.08
N TYR A 55 3.33 8.83 8.77
CA TYR A 55 4.15 9.79 9.50
C TYR A 55 5.05 9.09 10.53
N GLU A 56 4.48 8.18 11.32
CA GLU A 56 5.20 7.40 12.31
C GLU A 56 6.26 6.48 11.68
N SER A 57 5.97 5.90 10.52
CA SER A 57 6.91 5.05 9.77
C SER A 57 8.11 5.84 9.24
N PHE A 58 7.89 7.02 8.65
CA PHE A 58 8.98 7.90 8.20
C PHE A 58 9.85 8.36 9.36
N LEU A 59 9.24 8.70 10.49
CA LEU A 59 9.96 9.12 11.68
C LEU A 59 10.79 7.95 12.27
N HIS A 60 10.17 6.79 12.40
CA HIS A 60 10.79 5.62 13.03
C HIS A 60 11.98 5.08 12.22
N PHE A 61 11.81 4.87 10.91
CA PHE A 61 12.84 4.24 10.08
C PHE A 61 13.90 5.20 9.56
N TYR A 62 13.56 6.48 9.36
CA TYR A 62 14.43 7.45 8.70
C TYR A 62 14.67 8.72 9.50
N GLY A 63 14.02 8.91 10.63
CA GLY A 63 14.09 10.15 11.41
C GLY A 63 13.51 11.36 10.66
N ILE A 64 12.70 11.12 9.62
CA ILE A 64 12.10 12.16 8.79
C ILE A 64 10.78 12.61 9.42
N LYS A 65 10.64 13.91 9.68
CA LYS A 65 9.39 14.55 10.11
C LYS A 65 8.61 14.98 8.86
N SER A 66 7.83 14.06 8.31
CA SER A 66 6.96 14.37 7.17
C SER A 66 5.85 15.33 7.55
N GLU A 67 5.33 16.06 6.57
CA GLU A 67 4.21 16.99 6.75
C GLU A 67 2.91 16.30 6.37
N ILE A 68 1.90 16.36 7.25
CA ILE A 68 0.54 15.91 6.93
C ILE A 68 -0.29 17.14 6.57
N ARG A 69 -0.66 17.24 5.30
CA ARG A 69 -1.57 18.26 4.77
C ARG A 69 -2.96 17.64 4.61
N HIS A 70 -3.99 18.37 4.96
CA HIS A 70 -5.35 17.93 4.71
C HIS A 70 -6.12 19.00 3.94
N HIS A 71 -6.94 18.52 3.00
CA HIS A 71 -7.85 19.38 2.24
C HIS A 71 -9.19 18.67 2.04
N GLN A 72 -10.22 19.44 1.88
CA GLN A 72 -11.56 18.93 1.63
C GLN A 72 -11.82 18.97 0.13
N ARG A 73 -12.19 17.83 -0.47
CA ARG A 73 -12.63 17.82 -1.88
C ARG A 73 -13.96 18.58 -2.01
N SER A 74 -14.01 19.52 -2.95
CA SER A 74 -15.18 20.40 -3.20
C SER A 74 -16.38 19.70 -3.86
N ASN A 75 -16.27 18.45 -4.27
CA ASN A 75 -17.32 17.74 -4.99
C ASN A 75 -18.09 16.77 -4.10
N LEU A 76 -19.36 17.10 -3.84
CA LEU A 76 -20.53 16.28 -3.44
C LEU A 76 -20.40 15.24 -2.30
N ARG A 77 -19.20 14.79 -1.92
CA ARG A 77 -18.95 14.02 -0.70
C ARG A 77 -17.86 14.73 0.09
N LYS A 78 -18.18 15.15 1.31
CA LYS A 78 -17.28 15.86 2.25
C LYS A 78 -16.15 14.96 2.79
N ASN A 79 -15.47 14.20 1.92
CA ASN A 79 -14.36 13.36 2.36
C ASN A 79 -13.10 14.21 2.49
N ARG A 80 -12.49 14.15 3.66
CA ARG A 80 -11.16 14.72 3.89
C ARG A 80 -10.13 13.87 3.19
N VAL A 81 -9.17 14.50 2.54
CA VAL A 81 -8.02 13.86 1.91
C VAL A 81 -6.77 14.32 2.62
N TYR A 82 -5.91 13.40 2.94
CA TYR A 82 -4.64 13.63 3.62
C TYR A 82 -3.51 13.39 2.64
N THR A 83 -2.54 14.30 2.62
CA THR A 83 -1.28 14.14 1.88
C THR A 83 -0.15 14.10 2.89
N VAL A 84 0.56 12.99 2.94
CA VAL A 84 1.81 12.87 3.71
C VAL A 84 2.95 13.21 2.77
N PHE A 85 3.67 14.29 3.07
CA PHE A 85 4.67 14.90 2.19
C PHE A 85 6.03 14.97 2.87
N THR A 86 7.09 14.71 2.11
CA THR A 86 8.47 15.02 2.49
C THR A 86 9.31 15.40 1.28
N ASP A 87 10.26 16.30 1.47
CA ASP A 87 11.34 16.63 0.53
C ASP A 87 12.72 16.29 1.12
N GLU A 88 12.73 15.60 2.26
CA GLU A 88 13.91 15.28 3.02
C GLU A 88 14.44 13.89 2.65
N ARG A 89 15.66 13.80 2.16
CA ARG A 89 16.38 12.54 1.83
C ARG A 89 15.57 11.52 1.03
N VAL A 90 14.73 12.01 0.11
CA VAL A 90 13.79 11.14 -0.66
C VAL A 90 14.53 10.12 -1.50
N GLN A 91 15.64 10.52 -2.16
CA GLN A 91 16.43 9.59 -2.96
C GLN A 91 17.00 8.44 -2.14
N GLU A 92 17.52 8.73 -0.95
CA GLU A 92 18.05 7.73 -0.01
C GLU A 92 16.93 6.77 0.46
N LEU A 93 15.78 7.32 0.81
CA LEU A 93 14.60 6.56 1.23
C LEU A 93 14.12 5.61 0.11
N LEU A 94 13.99 6.11 -1.12
CA LEU A 94 13.56 5.29 -2.26
C LEU A 94 14.55 4.17 -2.58
N ALA A 95 15.85 4.43 -2.46
CA ALA A 95 16.90 3.43 -2.65
C ALA A 95 16.86 2.37 -1.54
N ASP A 96 16.72 2.76 -0.28
CA ASP A 96 16.63 1.85 0.86
C ASP A 96 15.41 0.93 0.79
N LEU A 97 14.28 1.47 0.34
CA LEU A 97 13.03 0.70 0.12
C LEU A 97 13.01 -0.06 -1.22
N ARG A 98 14.08 0.03 -2.01
CA ARG A 98 14.19 -0.58 -3.35
C ARG A 98 13.05 -0.22 -4.30
N LEU A 99 12.62 1.03 -4.25
CA LEU A 99 11.57 1.58 -5.11
C LEU A 99 12.12 2.28 -6.36
N ALA A 100 13.39 2.67 -6.32
CA ALA A 100 14.12 3.26 -7.44
C ALA A 100 15.57 2.76 -7.44
N ASP A 101 16.13 2.58 -8.63
CA ASP A 101 17.55 2.33 -8.79
C ASP A 101 18.37 3.62 -8.65
N SER A 102 19.71 3.48 -8.70
CA SER A 102 20.66 4.62 -8.61
C SER A 102 20.56 5.61 -9.79
N PHE A 103 19.83 5.26 -10.85
CA PHE A 103 19.63 6.07 -12.05
C PHE A 103 18.21 6.63 -12.18
N PHE A 104 17.42 6.63 -11.10
CA PHE A 104 16.01 7.02 -11.07
C PHE A 104 15.07 6.13 -11.90
N GLY A 105 15.48 4.92 -12.25
CA GLY A 105 14.60 3.91 -12.78
C GLY A 105 13.63 3.45 -11.67
N LEU A 106 12.32 3.62 -11.88
CA LEU A 106 11.31 3.11 -10.95
C LEU A 106 11.16 1.61 -11.15
N GLU A 107 11.31 0.87 -10.06
CA GLU A 107 11.02 -0.56 -10.05
C GLU A 107 9.51 -0.80 -10.06
N THR A 108 8.99 -1.51 -11.05
CA THR A 108 7.54 -1.76 -11.21
C THR A 108 7.08 -3.03 -10.52
N GLY A 109 7.93 -4.05 -10.43
CA GLY A 109 7.66 -5.31 -9.75
C GLY A 109 7.94 -5.29 -8.25
N ILE A 110 7.80 -6.44 -7.59
CA ILE A 110 8.15 -6.64 -6.18
C ILE A 110 9.60 -7.09 -6.09
N ASP A 111 10.34 -6.55 -5.12
CA ASP A 111 11.71 -6.97 -4.82
C ASP A 111 11.78 -8.49 -4.59
N PRO A 112 12.67 -9.23 -5.29
CA PRO A 112 12.85 -10.67 -5.10
C PRO A 112 13.15 -11.07 -3.65
N ASP A 113 13.81 -10.22 -2.87
CA ASP A 113 14.09 -10.49 -1.46
C ASP A 113 12.80 -10.56 -0.62
N ILE A 114 11.78 -9.77 -0.98
CA ILE A 114 10.44 -9.85 -0.35
C ILE A 114 9.74 -11.15 -0.73
N LEU A 115 9.87 -11.58 -1.98
CA LEU A 115 9.30 -12.85 -2.46
C LEU A 115 9.96 -14.08 -1.81
N GLY A 116 11.18 -13.95 -1.33
CA GLY A 116 11.95 -15.03 -0.68
C GLY A 116 11.82 -15.08 0.85
N ASP A 117 11.16 -14.11 1.48
CA ASP A 117 11.05 -13.98 2.94
C ASP A 117 9.58 -13.91 3.36
N GLU A 118 9.16 -14.85 4.21
CA GLU A 118 7.76 -14.97 4.63
C GLU A 118 7.30 -13.75 5.44
N GLU A 119 8.12 -13.25 6.37
CA GLU A 119 7.78 -12.09 7.20
C GLU A 119 7.70 -10.81 6.36
N ALA A 120 8.67 -10.62 5.47
CA ALA A 120 8.66 -9.51 4.52
C ALA A 120 7.44 -9.57 3.59
N GLY A 121 7.08 -10.76 3.11
CA GLY A 121 5.90 -10.99 2.28
C GLY A 121 4.60 -10.64 2.98
N ARG A 122 4.43 -11.05 4.24
CA ARG A 122 3.26 -10.69 5.07
C ARG A 122 3.15 -9.18 5.24
N ALA A 123 4.23 -8.52 5.62
CA ALA A 123 4.26 -7.07 5.81
C ALA A 123 3.97 -6.31 4.50
N TYR A 124 4.51 -6.79 3.39
CA TYR A 124 4.24 -6.21 2.08
C TYR A 124 2.77 -6.34 1.67
N LEU A 125 2.16 -7.51 1.84
CA LEU A 125 0.74 -7.74 1.57
C LEU A 125 -0.16 -6.86 2.44
N CYS A 126 0.18 -6.69 3.70
CA CYS A 126 -0.51 -5.77 4.61
C CYS A 126 -0.48 -4.34 4.06
N GLY A 127 0.70 -3.83 3.70
CA GLY A 127 0.86 -2.50 3.11
C GLY A 127 0.10 -2.33 1.79
N ALA A 128 0.13 -3.34 0.93
CA ALA A 128 -0.60 -3.34 -0.33
C ALA A 128 -2.12 -3.24 -0.12
N PHE A 129 -2.65 -3.98 0.85
CA PHE A 129 -4.06 -3.91 1.22
C PHE A 129 -4.42 -2.56 1.85
N LEU A 130 -3.62 -2.04 2.76
CA LEU A 130 -3.83 -0.72 3.37
C LEU A 130 -3.87 0.39 2.32
N ALA A 131 -2.99 0.32 1.33
CA ALA A 131 -2.93 1.32 0.24
C ALA A 131 -4.14 1.23 -0.69
N ASN A 132 -4.32 0.12 -1.38
CA ASN A 132 -5.27 -0.02 -2.49
C ASN A 132 -6.14 -1.29 -2.40
N GLY A 133 -6.23 -1.89 -1.23
CA GLY A 133 -7.10 -3.03 -1.00
C GLY A 133 -8.55 -2.61 -0.77
N SER A 134 -9.46 -3.48 -1.16
CA SER A 134 -10.88 -3.40 -0.81
C SER A 134 -11.43 -4.79 -0.53
N ILE A 135 -12.37 -4.84 0.37
CA ILE A 135 -13.06 -6.07 0.74
C ILE A 135 -14.57 -5.81 0.72
N ARG A 136 -15.29 -6.72 0.10
CA ARG A 136 -16.75 -6.64 0.05
C ARG A 136 -17.33 -7.04 1.40
N ASP A 137 -18.38 -6.32 1.82
CA ASP A 137 -19.11 -6.64 3.03
C ASP A 137 -19.67 -8.08 2.96
N PRO A 138 -19.34 -8.95 3.92
CA PRO A 138 -19.85 -10.33 3.97
C PRO A 138 -21.38 -10.42 3.98
N GLU A 139 -22.08 -9.44 4.57
CA GLU A 139 -23.53 -9.38 4.62
C GLU A 139 -24.16 -9.25 3.22
N SER A 140 -23.39 -8.84 2.20
CA SER A 140 -23.83 -8.77 0.82
C SER A 140 -24.03 -10.15 0.14
N GLY A 141 -23.64 -11.25 0.83
CA GLY A 141 -23.71 -12.62 0.33
C GLY A 141 -22.70 -12.95 -0.79
N LYS A 142 -21.76 -12.04 -1.07
CA LYS A 142 -20.68 -12.25 -2.05
C LYS A 142 -19.34 -11.93 -1.43
N TYR A 143 -18.40 -12.86 -1.55
CA TYR A 143 -17.04 -12.71 -1.02
C TYR A 143 -16.12 -12.23 -2.11
N GLN A 144 -15.39 -11.15 -1.83
CA GLN A 144 -14.37 -10.63 -2.74
C GLN A 144 -13.42 -9.71 -1.98
N LEU A 145 -12.12 -9.97 -2.12
CA LEU A 145 -11.06 -9.08 -1.71
C LEU A 145 -10.25 -8.73 -2.96
N GLU A 146 -9.97 -7.46 -3.16
CA GLU A 146 -9.20 -6.96 -4.31
C GLU A 146 -8.05 -6.07 -3.85
N ILE A 147 -6.92 -6.17 -4.56
CA ILE A 147 -5.79 -5.23 -4.45
C ILE A 147 -5.50 -4.71 -5.85
N SER A 148 -5.68 -3.40 -6.06
CA SER A 148 -5.45 -2.75 -7.35
C SER A 148 -4.02 -2.27 -7.49
N SER A 149 -3.39 -2.55 -8.61
CA SER A 149 -2.03 -2.13 -8.96
C SER A 149 -2.02 -1.34 -10.26
N VAL A 150 -1.09 -0.39 -10.38
CA VAL A 150 -0.87 0.38 -11.62
C VAL A 150 -0.22 -0.49 -12.68
N TYR A 151 0.68 -1.41 -12.27
CA TYR A 151 1.46 -2.25 -13.16
C TYR A 151 1.04 -3.72 -13.05
N LEU A 152 0.98 -4.40 -14.20
CA LEU A 152 0.61 -5.82 -14.28
C LEU A 152 1.62 -6.72 -13.55
N ASP A 153 2.91 -6.47 -13.72
CA ASP A 153 3.97 -7.22 -13.05
C ASP A 153 3.90 -7.10 -11.51
N HIS A 154 3.51 -5.94 -11.00
CA HIS A 154 3.27 -5.75 -9.56
C HIS A 154 2.06 -6.59 -9.08
N ALA A 155 0.95 -6.58 -9.82
CA ALA A 155 -0.21 -7.40 -9.50
C ALA A 155 0.13 -8.90 -9.53
N GLN A 156 0.93 -9.35 -10.50
CA GLN A 156 1.42 -10.72 -10.58
C GLN A 156 2.33 -11.07 -9.39
N GLY A 157 3.17 -10.14 -8.95
CA GLY A 157 3.99 -10.28 -7.75
C GLY A 157 3.15 -10.43 -6.49
N ILE A 158 2.10 -9.64 -6.32
CA ILE A 158 1.14 -9.77 -5.21
C ILE A 158 0.45 -11.14 -5.26
N ALA A 159 0.02 -11.59 -6.42
CA ALA A 159 -0.58 -12.92 -6.57
C ALA A 159 0.41 -14.03 -6.19
N SER A 160 1.67 -13.91 -6.58
CA SER A 160 2.73 -14.85 -6.20
C SER A 160 2.95 -14.90 -4.68
N LEU A 161 2.94 -13.75 -4.00
CA LEU A 161 2.99 -13.69 -2.54
C LEU A 161 1.79 -14.39 -1.90
N LEU A 162 0.58 -14.12 -2.37
CA LEU A 162 -0.62 -14.76 -1.86
C LEU A 162 -0.59 -16.28 -2.06
N GLN A 163 -0.10 -16.75 -3.21
CA GLN A 163 0.05 -18.18 -3.50
C GLN A 163 1.08 -18.86 -2.60
N GLN A 164 2.13 -18.17 -2.14
CA GLN A 164 3.06 -18.70 -1.15
C GLN A 164 2.37 -19.00 0.19
N PHE A 165 1.32 -18.26 0.52
CA PHE A 165 0.45 -18.51 1.67
C PHE A 165 -0.73 -19.44 1.36
N LEU A 166 -0.68 -20.15 0.23
CA LEU A 166 -1.70 -21.09 -0.23
C LEU A 166 -3.07 -20.47 -0.52
N LEU A 167 -3.11 -19.16 -0.81
CA LEU A 167 -4.33 -18.46 -1.19
C LEU A 167 -4.50 -18.48 -2.71
N ASP A 168 -5.72 -18.81 -3.17
CA ASP A 168 -6.05 -18.92 -4.61
C ASP A 168 -6.27 -17.53 -5.24
N ALA A 169 -5.18 -16.78 -5.38
CA ALA A 169 -5.19 -15.45 -5.97
C ALA A 169 -5.21 -15.50 -7.50
N LYS A 170 -6.01 -14.63 -8.08
CA LYS A 170 -6.12 -14.42 -9.52
C LYS A 170 -5.81 -12.97 -9.88
N VAL A 171 -5.35 -12.76 -11.10
CA VAL A 171 -5.05 -11.42 -11.64
C VAL A 171 -5.92 -11.17 -12.86
N ILE A 172 -6.51 -9.98 -12.92
CA ILE A 172 -7.21 -9.49 -14.10
C ILE A 172 -6.63 -8.14 -14.53
N GLU A 173 -6.29 -8.02 -15.80
CA GLU A 173 -5.85 -6.76 -16.39
C GLU A 173 -7.05 -5.86 -16.66
N ARG A 174 -6.89 -4.57 -16.41
CA ARG A 174 -7.89 -3.53 -16.66
C ARG A 174 -7.30 -2.39 -17.49
N LYS A 175 -8.13 -1.51 -18.03
CA LYS A 175 -7.68 -0.37 -18.86
C LYS A 175 -6.62 0.53 -18.18
N LYS A 176 -6.61 0.59 -16.84
CA LYS A 176 -5.71 1.43 -16.04
C LYS A 176 -5.00 0.63 -14.96
N GLY A 177 -4.35 -0.46 -15.33
CA GLY A 177 -3.62 -1.30 -14.40
C GLY A 177 -4.13 -2.73 -14.32
N ALA A 178 -3.98 -3.35 -13.15
CA ALA A 178 -4.39 -4.72 -12.91
C ALA A 178 -4.95 -4.88 -11.49
N VAL A 179 -5.73 -5.92 -11.28
CA VAL A 179 -6.32 -6.24 -9.97
C VAL A 179 -5.98 -7.67 -9.61
N THR A 180 -5.41 -7.85 -8.43
CA THR A 180 -5.26 -9.17 -7.79
C THR A 180 -6.45 -9.39 -6.87
N TYR A 181 -7.09 -10.56 -6.93
CA TYR A 181 -8.30 -10.80 -6.15
C TYR A 181 -8.41 -12.22 -5.59
N LEU A 182 -9.13 -12.32 -4.47
CA LEU A 182 -9.57 -13.53 -3.81
C LEU A 182 -11.10 -13.57 -3.81
N GLN A 183 -11.70 -14.73 -4.07
CA GLN A 183 -13.16 -14.91 -4.13
C GLN A 183 -13.69 -15.96 -3.15
N ARG A 184 -12.83 -16.79 -2.56
CA ARG A 184 -13.23 -17.79 -1.58
C ARG A 184 -13.23 -17.17 -0.20
N ALA A 185 -14.30 -17.41 0.56
CA ALA A 185 -14.42 -16.92 1.94
C ALA A 185 -13.25 -17.36 2.82
N GLU A 186 -12.82 -18.61 2.68
CA GLU A 186 -11.69 -19.19 3.41
C GLU A 186 -10.39 -18.43 3.13
N ASP A 187 -10.06 -18.20 1.85
CA ASP A 187 -8.86 -17.47 1.46
C ASP A 187 -8.85 -16.03 2.01
N ILE A 188 -10.02 -15.37 2.00
CA ILE A 188 -10.16 -14.02 2.54
C ILE A 188 -9.98 -14.00 4.05
N MET A 189 -10.54 -14.99 4.76
CA MET A 189 -10.34 -15.12 6.20
C MET A 189 -8.88 -15.36 6.53
N ASP A 190 -8.21 -16.28 5.82
CA ASP A 190 -6.80 -16.59 6.01
C ASP A 190 -5.92 -15.37 5.71
N PHE A 191 -6.25 -14.59 4.66
CA PHE A 191 -5.58 -13.32 4.38
C PHE A 191 -5.68 -12.32 5.53
N LEU A 192 -6.84 -12.20 6.16
CA LEU A 192 -7.06 -11.26 7.27
C LEU A 192 -6.35 -11.68 8.57
N ILE A 193 -5.90 -12.93 8.66
CA ILE A 193 -5.15 -13.48 9.80
C ILE A 193 -3.64 -13.38 9.58
N LEU A 194 -3.18 -13.22 8.31
CA LEU A 194 -1.76 -13.06 8.00
C LEU A 194 -1.15 -11.85 8.70
#